data_27dc541b37a72e8a5b6021ab7da2c40d
#
_entry.id   27dc541b37a72e8a5b6021ab7da2c40d
#
_cell.length_a   1.000
_cell.length_b   1.000
_cell.length_c   1.000
_cell.angle_alpha   90.00
_cell.angle_beta   90.00
_cell.angle_gamma   90.00
#
_symmetry.space_group_name_H-M   'P 1'
#
loop_
_entity.id
_entity.type
_entity.pdbx_description
1 polymer ?
#
loop_
_entity_poly.entity_id
_entity_poly.type
_entity_poly.pdbx_seq_one_letter_code
_entity_poly.pdbx_strand_id
1 'polypeptide(L)'
;GAKGTAKSVLARSCAELAGGRRLLTLPLNVTEDMLFGSIDIEYAVSLGEKRFSPGILARATDNILYIDEANLLRQELLTAVLDANSAGVNNVERDGISCRHAVRTTLIATMNPEEGTLPPHILDRFGMYVDVQALTAVQERVEIMQRALAYSRNILDFRRRYAEETQQLAAKLAAARELLPQVAASD
;
A
#
# COMPACT_ATOMS: atom_id res chain seq x y z
N GLY A 1 8.13 -12.87 -3.02
CA GLY A 1 8.14 -14.15 -2.29
C GLY A 1 6.98 -15.05 -2.65
N ALA A 2 7.11 -16.36 -2.38
CA ALA A 2 6.15 -17.41 -2.72
C ALA A 2 4.74 -17.19 -2.14
N LYS A 3 3.74 -17.92 -2.65
CA LYS A 3 2.37 -17.91 -2.12
C LYS A 3 2.34 -18.42 -0.67
N GLY A 4 1.47 -17.85 0.16
CA GLY A 4 1.30 -18.29 1.55
C GLY A 4 2.37 -17.83 2.54
N THR A 5 3.29 -16.94 2.16
CA THR A 5 4.32 -16.38 3.05
C THR A 5 3.86 -15.15 3.87
N ALA A 6 2.56 -14.96 4.04
CA ALA A 6 1.94 -13.90 4.84
C ALA A 6 2.28 -12.45 4.40
N LYS A 7 2.65 -12.22 3.13
CA LYS A 7 2.97 -10.88 2.60
C LYS A 7 1.89 -9.85 2.85
N SER A 8 0.63 -10.21 2.58
CA SER A 8 -0.52 -9.31 2.77
C SER A 8 -0.78 -9.01 4.26
N VAL A 9 -0.50 -9.96 5.15
CA VAL A 9 -0.57 -9.75 6.61
C VAL A 9 0.51 -8.77 7.04
N LEU A 10 1.75 -8.97 6.55
CA LEU A 10 2.87 -8.08 6.83
C LEU A 10 2.59 -6.64 6.38
N ALA A 11 2.08 -6.45 5.15
CA ALA A 11 1.73 -5.13 4.63
C ALA A 11 0.68 -4.41 5.50
N ARG A 12 -0.34 -5.13 5.97
CA ARG A 12 -1.34 -4.58 6.89
C ARG A 12 -0.75 -4.22 8.24
N SER A 13 0.11 -5.07 8.80
CA SER A 13 0.80 -4.80 10.06
C SER A 13 1.73 -3.58 9.97
N CYS A 14 2.40 -3.37 8.82
CA CYS A 14 3.18 -2.15 8.58
C CYS A 14 2.31 -0.89 8.67
N ALA A 15 1.07 -0.93 8.17
CA ALA A 15 0.17 0.20 8.27
C ALA A 15 -0.24 0.51 9.73
N GLU A 16 -0.48 -0.51 10.54
CA GLU A 16 -0.77 -0.34 11.97
C GLU A 16 0.41 0.32 12.71
N LEU A 17 1.65 -0.06 12.37
CA LEU A 17 2.87 0.50 12.96
C LEU A 17 3.20 1.92 12.47
N ALA A 18 2.70 2.33 11.31
CA ALA A 18 3.01 3.62 10.68
C ALA A 18 2.23 4.82 11.26
N GLY A 19 1.80 4.75 12.51
CA GLY A 19 1.16 5.88 13.21
C GLY A 19 -0.31 6.11 12.83
N GLY A 20 -1.08 5.04 12.62
CA GLY A 20 -2.52 5.11 12.36
C GLY A 20 -2.90 5.51 10.94
N ARG A 21 -1.96 5.45 10.00
CA ARG A 21 -2.24 5.65 8.58
C ARG A 21 -3.18 4.57 8.07
N ARG A 22 -4.14 4.97 7.26
CA ARG A 22 -5.06 4.02 6.63
C ARG A 22 -4.36 3.22 5.53
N LEU A 23 -4.66 1.93 5.46
CA LEU A 23 -4.27 1.10 4.32
C LEU A 23 -5.42 1.11 3.31
N LEU A 24 -5.18 1.71 2.15
CA LEU A 24 -6.08 1.65 1.01
C LEU A 24 -5.58 0.57 0.06
N THR A 25 -6.40 -0.43 -0.20
CA THR A 25 -6.05 -1.49 -1.15
C THR A 25 -6.49 -1.11 -2.55
N LEU A 26 -5.57 -1.20 -3.51
CA LEU A 26 -5.87 -1.04 -4.92
C LEU A 26 -6.37 -2.39 -5.47
N PRO A 27 -7.61 -2.49 -5.97
CA PRO A 27 -8.10 -3.73 -6.55
C PRO A 27 -7.47 -3.99 -7.93
N LEU A 28 -7.25 -5.26 -8.28
CA LEU A 28 -6.64 -5.63 -9.56
C LEU A 28 -7.48 -5.24 -10.79
N ASN A 29 -8.80 -5.18 -10.62
CA ASN A 29 -9.75 -4.77 -11.66
C ASN A 29 -10.00 -3.25 -11.67
N VAL A 30 -9.12 -2.45 -11.06
CA VAL A 30 -9.25 -1.00 -11.04
C VAL A 30 -9.28 -0.43 -12.46
N THR A 31 -10.18 0.53 -12.68
CA THR A 31 -10.23 1.35 -13.89
C THR A 31 -9.47 2.66 -13.69
N GLU A 32 -9.15 3.33 -14.77
CA GLU A 32 -8.53 4.67 -14.70
C GLU A 32 -9.39 5.66 -13.93
N ASP A 33 -10.69 5.63 -14.12
CA ASP A 33 -11.64 6.52 -13.42
C ASP A 33 -11.65 6.26 -11.91
N MET A 34 -11.62 5.00 -11.50
CA MET A 34 -11.51 4.63 -10.09
C MET A 34 -10.17 5.05 -9.49
N LEU A 35 -9.10 5.00 -10.28
CA LEU A 35 -7.74 5.28 -9.83
C LEU A 35 -7.48 6.78 -9.72
N PHE A 36 -7.72 7.51 -10.82
CA PHE A 36 -7.38 8.93 -10.93
C PHE A 36 -8.52 9.86 -10.53
N GLY A 37 -9.75 9.40 -10.68
CA GLY A 37 -10.98 10.17 -10.49
C GLY A 37 -11.71 10.42 -11.80
N SER A 38 -12.95 10.78 -11.70
CA SER A 38 -13.88 11.00 -12.81
C SER A 38 -14.86 12.13 -12.51
N ILE A 39 -15.80 12.37 -13.43
CA ILE A 39 -16.93 13.25 -13.18
C ILE A 39 -17.95 12.54 -12.30
N ASP A 40 -18.49 13.25 -11.32
CA ASP A 40 -19.66 12.83 -10.54
C ASP A 40 -20.90 12.93 -11.42
N ILE A 41 -21.29 11.79 -12.02
CA ILE A 41 -22.41 11.72 -12.96
C ILE A 41 -23.74 12.03 -12.26
N GLU A 42 -23.94 11.59 -11.02
CA GLU A 42 -25.17 11.84 -10.27
C GLU A 42 -25.35 13.33 -10.00
N TYR A 43 -24.27 13.98 -9.62
CA TYR A 43 -24.27 15.44 -9.42
C TYR A 43 -24.50 16.20 -10.72
N ALA A 44 -23.86 15.77 -11.81
CA ALA A 44 -24.01 16.41 -13.12
C ALA A 44 -25.44 16.29 -13.68
N VAL A 45 -26.07 15.13 -13.49
CA VAL A 45 -27.46 14.91 -13.93
C VAL A 45 -28.47 15.68 -13.08
N SER A 46 -28.24 15.74 -11.77
CA SER A 46 -29.22 16.36 -10.83
C SER A 46 -29.17 17.89 -10.84
N LEU A 47 -28.00 18.50 -11.02
CA LEU A 47 -27.79 19.93 -10.89
C LEU A 47 -27.31 20.62 -12.18
N GLY A 48 -27.02 19.85 -13.23
CA GLY A 48 -26.49 20.38 -14.49
C GLY A 48 -25.05 20.90 -14.40
N GLU A 49 -24.37 20.66 -13.29
CA GLU A 49 -23.01 21.12 -13.05
C GLU A 49 -22.02 19.95 -12.98
N LYS A 50 -20.85 20.12 -13.58
CA LYS A 50 -19.80 19.12 -13.52
C LYS A 50 -19.02 19.24 -12.21
N ARG A 51 -18.90 18.13 -11.49
CA ARG A 51 -18.11 18.02 -10.27
C ARG A 51 -17.10 16.89 -10.38
N PHE A 52 -15.87 17.13 -9.94
CA PHE A 52 -14.85 16.09 -9.89
C PHE A 52 -15.08 15.16 -8.70
N SER A 53 -15.08 13.85 -8.95
CA SER A 53 -15.10 12.79 -7.95
C SER A 53 -13.68 12.23 -7.78
N PRO A 54 -13.03 12.41 -6.61
CA PRO A 54 -11.65 11.98 -6.39
C PRO A 54 -11.49 10.46 -6.43
N GLY A 55 -10.47 9.99 -7.17
CA GLY A 55 -10.11 8.58 -7.26
C GLY A 55 -9.33 8.06 -6.04
N ILE A 56 -8.86 6.82 -6.16
CA ILE A 56 -8.12 6.12 -5.10
C ILE A 56 -6.82 6.86 -4.77
N LEU A 57 -6.10 7.39 -5.76
CA LEU A 57 -4.85 8.12 -5.53
C LEU A 57 -5.04 9.38 -4.67
N ALA A 58 -6.10 10.14 -4.92
CA ALA A 58 -6.41 11.32 -4.10
C ALA A 58 -6.71 10.92 -2.64
N ARG A 59 -7.51 9.85 -2.46
CA ARG A 59 -7.87 9.32 -1.13
C ARG A 59 -6.70 8.68 -0.39
N ALA A 60 -5.68 8.18 -1.13
CA ALA A 60 -4.49 7.57 -0.57
C ALA A 60 -3.44 8.59 -0.11
N THR A 61 -3.61 9.88 -0.41
CA THR A 61 -2.69 10.92 0.04
C THR A 61 -2.54 10.92 1.56
N ASP A 62 -1.28 10.96 2.02
CA ASP A 62 -0.84 10.85 3.42
C ASP A 62 -1.17 9.50 4.10
N ASN A 63 -1.58 8.51 3.31
CA ASN A 63 -1.88 7.15 3.76
C ASN A 63 -0.98 6.12 3.06
N ILE A 64 -1.30 4.84 3.22
CA ILE A 64 -0.60 3.74 2.56
C ILE A 64 -1.48 3.19 1.44
N LEU A 65 -0.93 3.16 0.24
CA LEU A 65 -1.55 2.48 -0.90
C LEU A 65 -0.95 1.08 -1.03
N TYR A 66 -1.79 0.08 -0.90
CA TYR A 66 -1.39 -1.32 -0.98
C TYR A 66 -1.87 -1.95 -2.29
N ILE A 67 -0.94 -2.57 -3.01
CA ILE A 67 -1.20 -3.33 -4.23
C ILE A 67 -0.85 -4.79 -3.96
N ASP A 68 -1.86 -5.63 -3.83
CA ASP A 68 -1.64 -7.08 -3.72
C ASP A 68 -1.45 -7.67 -5.11
N GLU A 69 -0.46 -8.54 -5.27
CA GLU A 69 -0.13 -9.18 -6.55
C GLU A 69 0.06 -8.16 -7.68
N ALA A 70 0.92 -7.17 -7.47
CA ALA A 70 1.15 -6.06 -8.40
C ALA A 70 1.58 -6.52 -9.81
N ASN A 71 2.16 -7.72 -9.94
CA ASN A 71 2.49 -8.36 -11.21
C ASN A 71 1.26 -8.73 -12.07
N LEU A 72 0.07 -8.82 -11.45
CA LEU A 72 -1.19 -9.08 -12.16
C LEU A 72 -1.94 -7.79 -12.52
N LEU A 73 -1.54 -6.64 -11.96
CA LEU A 73 -2.12 -5.35 -12.35
C LEU A 73 -1.64 -4.97 -13.76
N ARG A 74 -2.51 -4.31 -14.52
CA ARG A 74 -2.11 -3.76 -15.84
C ARG A 74 -0.91 -2.83 -15.68
N GLN A 75 0.14 -3.05 -16.47
CA GLN A 75 1.41 -2.33 -16.35
C GLN A 75 1.25 -0.82 -16.55
N GLU A 76 0.35 -0.41 -17.44
CA GLU A 76 0.06 1.00 -17.70
C GLU A 76 -0.46 1.70 -16.43
N LEU A 77 -1.36 1.04 -15.69
CA LEU A 77 -1.91 1.59 -14.44
C LEU A 77 -0.87 1.62 -13.34
N LEU A 78 -0.08 0.54 -13.20
CA LEU A 78 1.00 0.50 -12.21
C LEU A 78 2.03 1.59 -12.47
N THR A 79 2.43 1.77 -13.72
CA THR A 79 3.36 2.82 -14.13
C THR A 79 2.79 4.20 -13.80
N ALA A 80 1.53 4.46 -14.12
CA ALA A 80 0.88 5.73 -13.85
C ALA A 80 0.76 6.02 -12.33
N VAL A 81 0.53 4.99 -11.51
CA VAL A 81 0.56 5.13 -10.03
C VAL A 81 1.95 5.54 -9.55
N LEU A 82 3.00 4.85 -10.04
CA LEU A 82 4.39 5.15 -9.69
C LEU A 82 4.80 6.54 -10.15
N ASP A 83 4.40 6.96 -11.36
CA ASP A 83 4.65 8.31 -11.90
C ASP A 83 3.99 9.38 -11.04
N ALA A 84 2.71 9.24 -10.74
CA ALA A 84 1.97 10.20 -9.91
C ALA A 84 2.57 10.30 -8.50
N ASN A 85 2.98 9.16 -7.92
CA ASN A 85 3.60 9.14 -6.59
C ASN A 85 5.00 9.78 -6.59
N SER A 86 5.80 9.55 -7.63
CA SER A 86 7.12 10.16 -7.78
C SER A 86 7.05 11.66 -8.06
N ALA A 87 6.08 12.09 -8.87
CA ALA A 87 5.83 13.51 -9.15
C ALA A 87 5.21 14.25 -7.95
N GLY A 88 4.66 13.53 -6.98
CA GLY A 88 3.95 14.10 -5.83
C GLY A 88 2.61 14.74 -6.19
N VAL A 89 2.15 14.57 -7.43
CA VAL A 89 0.94 15.21 -7.94
C VAL A 89 0.32 14.37 -9.06
N ASN A 90 -1.01 14.40 -9.12
CA ASN A 90 -1.78 13.87 -10.24
C ASN A 90 -2.57 14.98 -10.90
N ASN A 91 -2.46 15.09 -12.22
CA ASN A 91 -3.23 16.00 -13.06
C ASN A 91 -4.25 15.18 -13.84
N VAL A 92 -5.50 15.50 -13.67
CA VAL A 92 -6.61 14.84 -14.38
C VAL A 92 -7.24 15.84 -15.31
N GLU A 93 -7.14 15.59 -16.61
CA GLU A 93 -7.78 16.39 -17.67
C GLU A 93 -8.75 15.48 -18.43
N ARG A 94 -10.02 15.55 -18.09
CA ARG A 94 -11.07 14.72 -18.71
C ARG A 94 -12.39 15.48 -18.84
N ASP A 95 -13.04 15.29 -19.97
CA ASP A 95 -14.40 15.77 -20.22
C ASP A 95 -14.62 17.27 -19.91
N GLY A 96 -13.56 18.06 -20.11
CA GLY A 96 -13.58 19.51 -19.84
C GLY A 96 -13.42 19.88 -18.36
N ILE A 97 -13.02 18.93 -17.49
CA ILE A 97 -12.57 19.21 -16.14
C ILE A 97 -11.04 19.06 -16.09
N SER A 98 -10.38 20.07 -15.54
CA SER A 98 -8.97 20.00 -15.15
C SER A 98 -8.89 20.04 -13.63
N CYS A 99 -8.36 18.99 -13.04
CA CYS A 99 -8.19 18.87 -11.60
C CYS A 99 -6.75 18.45 -11.27
N ARG A 100 -6.16 19.13 -10.31
CA ARG A 100 -4.82 18.82 -9.80
C ARG A 100 -4.90 18.53 -8.31
N HIS A 101 -4.37 17.39 -7.89
CA HIS A 101 -4.31 17.05 -6.46
C HIS A 101 -2.95 16.46 -6.09
N ALA A 102 -2.57 16.61 -4.83
CA ALA A 102 -1.36 16.00 -4.30
C ALA A 102 -1.48 14.46 -4.25
N VAL A 103 -0.35 13.79 -4.50
CA VAL A 103 -0.19 12.34 -4.33
C VAL A 103 1.06 12.11 -3.49
N ARG A 104 0.86 11.97 -2.18
CA ARG A 104 1.93 11.68 -1.22
C ARG A 104 1.56 10.41 -0.47
N THR A 105 1.84 9.28 -1.05
CA THR A 105 1.47 8.00 -0.47
C THR A 105 2.69 7.09 -0.27
N THR A 106 2.67 6.31 0.80
CA THR A 106 3.62 5.21 0.93
C THR A 106 3.06 4.01 0.16
N LEU A 107 3.75 3.63 -0.91
CA LEU A 107 3.33 2.51 -1.75
C LEU A 107 3.92 1.22 -1.21
N ILE A 108 3.07 0.22 -0.93
CA ILE A 108 3.48 -1.14 -0.61
C ILE A 108 2.88 -2.06 -1.67
N ALA A 109 3.74 -2.80 -2.36
CA ALA A 109 3.32 -3.77 -3.35
C ALA A 109 3.81 -5.17 -2.98
N THR A 110 2.99 -6.18 -3.21
CA THR A 110 3.39 -7.58 -3.11
C THR A 110 3.42 -8.23 -4.48
N MET A 111 4.22 -9.26 -4.62
CA MET A 111 4.34 -10.02 -5.87
C MET A 111 4.52 -11.50 -5.54
N ASN A 112 3.91 -12.37 -6.34
CA ASN A 112 4.22 -13.78 -6.37
C ASN A 112 5.02 -14.08 -7.66
N PRO A 113 6.31 -14.43 -7.58
CA PRO A 113 7.13 -14.69 -8.76
C PRO A 113 6.66 -15.85 -9.62
N GLU A 114 5.89 -16.79 -9.06
CA GLU A 114 5.32 -17.93 -9.78
C GLU A 114 4.23 -17.52 -10.78
N GLU A 115 3.57 -16.39 -10.52
CA GLU A 115 2.48 -15.84 -11.36
C GLU A 115 2.98 -14.77 -12.34
N GLY A 116 4.29 -14.57 -12.39
CA GLY A 116 4.96 -13.58 -13.23
C GLY A 116 5.76 -12.57 -12.42
N THR A 117 6.64 -11.87 -13.10
CA THR A 117 7.52 -10.87 -12.50
C THR A 117 7.26 -9.50 -13.09
N LEU A 118 7.48 -8.47 -12.31
CA LEU A 118 7.48 -7.09 -12.80
C LEU A 118 8.74 -6.84 -13.64
N PRO A 119 8.63 -6.10 -14.74
CA PRO A 119 9.79 -5.68 -15.50
C PRO A 119 10.81 -4.92 -14.66
N PRO A 120 12.13 -5.05 -14.94
CA PRO A 120 13.17 -4.39 -14.16
C PRO A 120 12.97 -2.87 -14.00
N HIS A 121 12.58 -2.18 -15.05
CA HIS A 121 12.35 -0.73 -15.03
C HIS A 121 11.18 -0.28 -14.12
N ILE A 122 10.26 -1.21 -13.79
CA ILE A 122 9.20 -0.96 -12.81
C ILE A 122 9.74 -1.26 -11.39
N LEU A 123 10.50 -2.34 -11.22
CA LEU A 123 11.11 -2.69 -9.94
C LEU A 123 12.06 -1.60 -9.45
N ASP A 124 12.85 -1.01 -10.34
CA ASP A 124 13.80 0.08 -10.02
C ASP A 124 13.13 1.36 -9.47
N ARG A 125 11.82 1.49 -9.65
CA ARG A 125 11.03 2.60 -9.10
C ARG A 125 10.62 2.42 -7.63
N PHE A 126 10.79 1.20 -7.11
CA PHE A 126 10.60 0.94 -5.69
C PHE A 126 11.91 1.19 -4.94
N GLY A 127 11.85 2.01 -3.90
CA GLY A 127 13.04 2.33 -3.08
C GLY A 127 13.56 1.16 -2.26
N MET A 128 12.75 0.13 -2.03
CA MET A 128 13.14 -1.07 -1.29
C MET A 128 12.47 -2.31 -1.87
N TYR A 129 13.22 -3.40 -1.88
CA TYR A 129 12.73 -4.74 -2.23
C TYR A 129 13.09 -5.73 -1.12
N VAL A 130 12.11 -6.54 -0.72
CA VAL A 130 12.30 -7.57 0.30
C VAL A 130 11.81 -8.91 -0.25
N ASP A 131 12.69 -9.90 -0.27
CA ASP A 131 12.29 -11.27 -0.60
C ASP A 131 11.81 -12.00 0.66
N VAL A 132 10.52 -12.32 0.67
CA VAL A 132 9.88 -13.04 1.77
C VAL A 132 9.88 -14.52 1.45
N GLN A 133 10.71 -15.27 2.15
CA GLN A 133 10.85 -16.72 1.98
C GLN A 133 9.91 -17.47 2.92
N ALA A 134 9.51 -18.67 2.49
CA ALA A 134 8.74 -19.57 3.33
C ALA A 134 9.63 -20.15 4.44
N LEU A 135 9.11 -20.20 5.66
CA LEU A 135 9.79 -20.86 6.77
C LEU A 135 9.74 -22.39 6.58
N THR A 136 10.89 -23.04 6.61
CA THR A 136 11.02 -24.48 6.37
C THR A 136 11.16 -25.28 7.66
N ALA A 137 11.63 -24.69 8.75
CA ALA A 137 11.79 -25.36 10.04
C ALA A 137 10.43 -25.73 10.64
N VAL A 138 10.34 -26.98 11.11
CA VAL A 138 9.08 -27.53 11.67
C VAL A 138 8.62 -26.71 12.87
N GLN A 139 9.54 -26.32 13.75
CA GLN A 139 9.27 -25.54 14.96
C GLN A 139 8.64 -24.18 14.63
N GLU A 140 9.18 -23.48 13.64
CA GLU A 140 8.66 -22.18 13.19
C GLU A 140 7.25 -22.31 12.59
N ARG A 141 7.03 -23.40 11.83
CA ARG A 141 5.69 -23.67 11.28
C ARG A 141 4.67 -23.98 12.34
N VAL A 142 5.05 -24.74 13.38
CA VAL A 142 4.19 -25.02 14.55
C VAL A 142 3.86 -23.70 15.28
N GLU A 143 4.83 -22.82 15.47
CA GLU A 143 4.61 -21.51 16.09
C GLU A 143 3.65 -20.65 15.29
N ILE A 144 3.79 -20.59 13.97
CA ILE A 144 2.83 -19.89 13.09
C ILE A 144 1.41 -20.42 13.30
N MET A 145 1.24 -21.74 13.29
CA MET A 145 -0.08 -22.35 13.49
C MET A 145 -0.67 -22.01 14.87
N GLN A 146 0.15 -22.07 15.93
CA GLN A 146 -0.27 -21.72 17.28
C GLN A 146 -0.69 -20.25 17.39
N ARG A 147 0.09 -19.33 16.80
CA ARG A 147 -0.24 -17.90 16.77
C ARG A 147 -1.51 -17.63 15.97
N ALA A 148 -1.67 -18.27 14.81
CA ALA A 148 -2.87 -18.14 13.99
C ALA A 148 -4.12 -18.64 14.71
N LEU A 149 -4.03 -19.78 15.41
CA LEU A 149 -5.12 -20.31 16.24
C LEU A 149 -5.44 -19.39 17.41
N ALA A 150 -4.44 -18.87 18.11
CA ALA A 150 -4.65 -17.93 19.19
C ALA A 150 -5.33 -16.64 18.71
N TYR A 151 -4.90 -16.10 17.58
CA TYR A 151 -5.51 -14.93 16.95
C TYR A 151 -6.98 -15.19 16.55
N SER A 152 -7.28 -16.34 15.92
CA SER A 152 -8.64 -16.68 15.50
C SER A 152 -9.59 -16.92 16.67
N ARG A 153 -9.09 -17.42 17.81
CA ARG A 153 -9.90 -17.66 19.01
C ARG A 153 -10.30 -16.36 19.72
N ASN A 154 -9.36 -15.45 19.90
CA ASN A 154 -9.62 -14.18 20.58
C ASN A 154 -8.63 -13.09 20.10
N ILE A 155 -9.05 -12.30 19.13
CA ILE A 155 -8.26 -11.23 18.53
C ILE A 155 -7.84 -10.19 19.58
N LEU A 156 -8.74 -9.82 20.50
CA LEU A 156 -8.47 -8.78 21.50
C LEU A 156 -7.42 -9.25 22.51
N ASP A 157 -7.51 -10.47 22.97
CA ASP A 157 -6.54 -11.05 23.91
C ASP A 157 -5.17 -11.23 23.24
N PHE A 158 -5.16 -11.71 22.01
CA PHE A 158 -3.94 -11.82 21.22
C PHE A 158 -3.26 -10.45 21.03
N ARG A 159 -4.01 -9.42 20.67
CA ARG A 159 -3.46 -8.05 20.54
C ARG A 159 -2.95 -7.49 21.85
N ARG A 160 -3.62 -7.73 22.97
CA ARG A 160 -3.15 -7.32 24.30
C ARG A 160 -1.81 -7.95 24.64
N ARG A 161 -1.62 -9.23 24.33
CA ARG A 161 -0.39 -9.97 24.62
C ARG A 161 0.84 -9.35 23.93
N TYR A 162 0.67 -8.83 22.73
CA TYR A 162 1.75 -8.22 21.93
C TYR A 162 1.72 -6.68 21.94
N ALA A 163 0.88 -6.06 22.76
CA ALA A 163 0.68 -4.61 22.73
C ALA A 163 1.96 -3.83 23.05
N GLU A 164 2.71 -4.28 24.05
CA GLU A 164 3.95 -3.62 24.48
C GLU A 164 5.02 -3.70 23.40
N GLU A 165 5.26 -4.88 22.84
CA GLU A 165 6.24 -5.08 21.74
C GLU A 165 5.86 -4.24 20.52
N THR A 166 4.57 -4.20 20.19
CA THR A 166 4.04 -3.39 19.09
C THR A 166 4.28 -1.91 19.32
N GLN A 167 4.03 -1.42 20.55
CA GLN A 167 4.25 -0.03 20.90
C GLN A 167 5.73 0.34 20.87
N GLN A 168 6.60 -0.53 21.36
CA GLN A 168 8.06 -0.32 21.32
C GLN A 168 8.56 -0.24 19.87
N LEU A 169 8.07 -1.11 18.99
CA LEU A 169 8.43 -1.10 17.56
C LEU A 169 7.91 0.17 16.88
N ALA A 170 6.68 0.57 17.13
CA ALA A 170 6.10 1.80 16.61
C ALA A 170 6.90 3.04 17.06
N ALA A 171 7.31 3.10 18.33
CA ALA A 171 8.14 4.17 18.87
C ALA A 171 9.52 4.23 18.19
N LYS A 172 10.16 3.07 17.95
CA LYS A 172 11.44 3.00 17.21
C LYS A 172 11.30 3.53 15.79
N LEU A 173 10.22 3.17 15.10
CA LEU A 173 9.95 3.65 13.73
C LEU A 173 9.70 5.16 13.71
N ALA A 174 8.96 5.70 14.68
CA ALA A 174 8.74 7.14 14.82
C ALA A 174 10.05 7.89 15.03
N ALA A 175 10.88 7.43 15.98
CA ALA A 175 12.19 8.03 16.26
C ALA A 175 13.13 7.97 15.06
N ALA A 176 13.18 6.85 14.34
CA ALA A 176 13.97 6.70 13.13
C ALA A 176 13.53 7.69 12.03
N ARG A 177 12.22 7.91 11.89
CA ARG A 177 11.68 8.88 10.94
C ARG A 177 12.07 10.32 11.27
N GLU A 178 12.10 10.68 12.55
CA GLU A 178 12.54 12.02 12.99
C GLU A 178 14.05 12.24 12.76
N LEU A 179 14.84 11.18 12.84
CA LEU A 179 16.29 11.23 12.60
C LEU A 179 16.64 11.23 11.10
N LEU A 180 15.77 10.71 10.24
CA LEU A 180 16.04 10.54 8.82
C LEU A 180 16.55 11.82 8.10
N PRO A 181 16.02 13.04 8.37
CA PRO A 181 16.54 14.26 7.75
C PRO A 181 17.98 14.64 8.17
N GLN A 182 18.47 14.04 9.26
CA GLN A 182 19.81 14.31 9.82
C GLN A 182 20.85 13.28 9.34
N VAL A 183 20.40 12.23 8.67
CA VAL A 183 21.30 11.19 8.14
C VAL A 183 21.89 11.66 6.82
N ALA A 184 23.21 11.91 6.82
CA ALA A 184 23.93 12.14 5.59
C ALA A 184 24.10 10.80 4.86
N ALA A 185 23.70 10.74 3.59
CA ALA A 185 24.08 9.62 2.72
C ALA A 185 25.60 9.72 2.49
N SER A 186 26.34 8.68 2.84
CA SER A 186 27.74 8.57 2.38
C SER A 186 27.72 8.18 0.91
N ASP A 187 28.44 8.93 0.08
CA ASP A 187 28.72 8.59 -1.32
C ASP A 187 29.39 7.21 -1.44
#